data_5be95804b3e9c2b2b9dab00748ab8f91
#
_entry.id   5be95804b3e9c2b2b9dab00748ab8f91
#
_cell.length_a   1.000
_cell.length_b   1.000
_cell.length_c   1.000
_cell.angle_alpha   90.00
_cell.angle_beta   90.00
_cell.angle_gamma   90.00
#
_symmetry.space_group_name_H-M   'P 1'
#
loop_
_entity.id
_entity.type
_entity.pdbx_description
1 polymer ?
#
loop_
_entity_poly.entity_id
_entity_poly.type
_entity_poly.pdbx_seq_one_letter_code
_entity_poly.pdbx_strand_id
1 'polypeptide(L)'
;MYERGYSRLAVTGDSAGGNLALGLIKHLSQSSELAGSALAGGVAVSPVTDLTLSGESWATRGDADPLFTRAQVTDLVQAYLAGHAADDPAASPLFAELKGLAAFRVHVGSDEVLLSDSIRFVEKAFAAGVDARLEVWEGMIHGFLVSVGRLEGSNGGLHRLGEFLRERFVR
;
A
#
# COMPACT_ATOMS: atom_id res chain seq x y z
N MET A 1 -19.71 -11.34 -2.34
CA MET A 1 -20.05 -10.12 -1.55
C MET A 1 -21.29 -9.43 -2.10
N TYR A 2 -21.47 -9.29 -3.39
CA TYR A 2 -22.69 -8.74 -4.01
C TYR A 2 -23.97 -9.49 -3.61
N GLU A 3 -23.89 -10.81 -3.52
CA GLU A 3 -25.01 -11.65 -3.07
C GLU A 3 -25.49 -11.35 -1.64
N ARG A 4 -24.69 -10.63 -0.82
CA ARG A 4 -25.04 -10.23 0.55
C ARG A 4 -25.57 -8.79 0.65
N GLY A 5 -25.83 -8.11 -0.47
CA GLY A 5 -26.41 -6.77 -0.49
C GLY A 5 -25.43 -5.62 -0.21
N TYR A 6 -24.12 -5.86 -0.19
CA TYR A 6 -23.14 -4.77 -0.07
C TYR A 6 -22.95 -4.08 -1.42
N SER A 7 -23.20 -2.79 -1.46
CA SER A 7 -23.10 -1.98 -2.68
C SER A 7 -21.76 -1.25 -2.84
N ARG A 8 -20.99 -1.11 -1.75
CA ARG A 8 -19.69 -0.40 -1.74
C ARG A 8 -18.67 -1.17 -0.91
N LEU A 9 -17.44 -1.16 -1.41
CA LEU A 9 -16.30 -1.87 -0.81
C LEU A 9 -15.11 -0.91 -0.68
N ALA A 10 -14.30 -1.10 0.35
CA ALA A 10 -12.95 -0.55 0.42
C ALA A 10 -11.97 -1.70 0.64
N VAL A 11 -10.74 -1.51 0.17
CA VAL A 11 -9.67 -2.50 0.32
C VAL A 11 -8.58 -1.91 1.20
N THR A 12 -8.19 -2.64 2.23
CA THR A 12 -7.08 -2.22 3.09
C THR A 12 -6.08 -3.35 3.28
N GLY A 13 -4.82 -3.00 3.46
CA GLY A 13 -3.78 -3.99 3.71
C GLY A 13 -2.51 -3.36 4.28
N ASP A 14 -1.74 -4.17 4.99
CA ASP A 14 -0.48 -3.80 5.63
C ASP A 14 0.66 -4.64 5.06
N SER A 15 1.83 -4.04 4.81
CA SER A 15 3.03 -4.75 4.36
C SER A 15 2.81 -5.54 3.05
N ALA A 16 3.02 -6.84 3.05
CA ALA A 16 2.65 -7.73 1.94
C ALA A 16 1.14 -7.66 1.64
N GLY A 17 0.29 -7.52 2.67
CA GLY A 17 -1.14 -7.25 2.49
C GLY A 17 -1.42 -5.90 1.83
N GLY A 18 -0.56 -4.89 2.03
CA GLY A 18 -0.59 -3.62 1.32
C GLY A 18 -0.31 -3.78 -0.18
N ASN A 19 0.66 -4.62 -0.56
CA ASN A 19 0.91 -5.02 -1.94
C ASN A 19 -0.36 -5.63 -2.56
N LEU A 20 -0.92 -6.65 -1.89
CA LEU A 20 -2.12 -7.33 -2.37
C LEU A 20 -3.33 -6.39 -2.46
N ALA A 21 -3.47 -5.45 -1.50
CA ALA A 21 -4.53 -4.44 -1.52
C ALA A 21 -4.42 -3.53 -2.74
N LEU A 22 -3.22 -3.03 -3.05
CA LEU A 22 -2.99 -2.19 -4.24
C LEU A 22 -3.20 -2.96 -5.54
N GLY A 23 -2.75 -4.21 -5.62
CA GLY A 23 -3.02 -5.11 -6.75
C GLY A 23 -4.52 -5.36 -6.95
N LEU A 24 -5.26 -5.56 -5.86
CA LEU A 24 -6.71 -5.76 -5.89
C LEU A 24 -7.44 -4.47 -6.28
N ILE A 25 -7.04 -3.30 -5.77
CA ILE A 25 -7.58 -2.01 -6.19
C ILE A 25 -7.42 -1.83 -7.69
N LYS A 26 -6.22 -2.13 -8.23
CA LYS A 26 -5.96 -2.09 -9.67
C LYS A 26 -6.91 -3.01 -10.43
N HIS A 27 -6.98 -4.29 -10.03
CA HIS A 27 -7.83 -5.27 -10.69
C HIS A 27 -9.31 -4.84 -10.71
N LEU A 28 -9.85 -4.42 -9.56
CA LEU A 28 -11.23 -3.99 -9.42
C LEU A 28 -11.53 -2.68 -10.19
N SER A 29 -10.58 -1.73 -10.22
CA SER A 29 -10.76 -0.46 -10.94
C SER A 29 -10.78 -0.65 -12.47
N GLN A 30 -10.12 -1.69 -12.97
CA GLN A 30 -10.00 -1.99 -14.40
C GLN A 30 -11.01 -3.05 -14.87
N SER A 31 -11.73 -3.70 -13.95
CA SER A 31 -12.73 -4.72 -14.27
C SER A 31 -14.03 -4.09 -14.73
N SER A 32 -14.54 -4.54 -15.87
CA SER A 32 -15.87 -4.13 -16.37
C SER A 32 -17.03 -4.65 -15.51
N GLU A 33 -16.84 -5.75 -14.78
CA GLU A 33 -17.86 -6.36 -13.92
C GLU A 33 -18.17 -5.53 -12.69
N LEU A 34 -17.21 -4.69 -12.24
CA LEU A 34 -17.32 -3.83 -11.05
C LEU A 34 -17.18 -2.35 -11.43
N ALA A 35 -17.44 -2.00 -12.69
CA ALA A 35 -17.23 -0.67 -13.23
C ALA A 35 -17.78 0.44 -12.31
N GLY A 36 -16.87 1.08 -11.63
CA GLY A 36 -16.97 2.43 -11.09
C GLY A 36 -17.74 2.62 -9.78
N SER A 37 -18.71 1.80 -9.42
CA SER A 37 -19.62 2.11 -8.31
C SER A 37 -19.36 1.31 -7.01
N ALA A 38 -18.74 0.15 -7.09
CA ALA A 38 -18.55 -0.73 -5.93
C ALA A 38 -17.28 -0.44 -5.11
N LEU A 39 -16.18 -0.05 -5.76
CA LEU A 39 -14.93 0.24 -5.08
C LEU A 39 -14.89 1.70 -4.61
N ALA A 40 -15.09 1.91 -3.32
CA ALA A 40 -15.08 3.23 -2.71
C ALA A 40 -13.65 3.82 -2.64
N GLY A 41 -12.65 2.96 -2.51
CA GLY A 41 -11.25 3.35 -2.40
C GLY A 41 -10.44 2.33 -1.60
N GLY A 42 -9.20 2.67 -1.24
CA GLY A 42 -8.38 1.80 -0.42
C GLY A 42 -7.32 2.49 0.41
N VAL A 43 -6.75 1.74 1.33
CA VAL A 43 -5.60 2.18 2.13
C VAL A 43 -4.56 1.08 2.18
N ALA A 44 -3.32 1.43 1.90
CA ALA A 44 -2.17 0.57 2.10
C ALA A 44 -1.25 1.16 3.19
N VAL A 45 -0.82 0.32 4.11
CA VAL A 45 0.12 0.70 5.16
C VAL A 45 1.44 0.00 4.90
N SER A 46 2.53 0.77 4.85
CA SER A 46 3.86 0.23 4.63
C SER A 46 3.93 -0.81 3.49
N PRO A 47 3.33 -0.56 2.30
CA PRO A 47 3.22 -1.57 1.27
C PRO A 47 4.58 -1.88 0.62
N VAL A 48 4.86 -3.15 0.37
CA VAL A 48 5.95 -3.54 -0.51
C VAL A 48 5.46 -3.47 -1.96
N THR A 49 5.85 -2.45 -2.72
CA THR A 49 5.36 -2.23 -4.08
C THR A 49 6.35 -2.65 -5.17
N ASP A 50 7.59 -2.92 -4.78
CA ASP A 50 8.72 -3.26 -5.66
C ASP A 50 9.48 -4.48 -5.14
N LEU A 51 9.19 -5.66 -5.67
CA LEU A 51 9.85 -6.90 -5.27
C LEU A 51 11.27 -7.04 -5.85
N THR A 52 11.73 -6.07 -6.66
CA THR A 52 13.16 -6.00 -7.03
C THR A 52 14.01 -5.44 -5.89
N LEU A 53 13.37 -4.87 -4.87
CA LEU A 53 13.98 -4.21 -3.72
C LEU A 53 14.94 -3.08 -4.14
N SER A 54 14.58 -2.35 -5.21
CA SER A 54 15.44 -1.30 -5.78
C SER A 54 15.32 0.05 -5.08
N GLY A 55 14.41 0.20 -4.11
CA GLY A 55 14.20 1.43 -3.36
C GLY A 55 15.45 1.86 -2.57
N GLU A 56 15.75 3.17 -2.54
CA GLU A 56 16.93 3.69 -1.83
C GLU A 56 16.83 3.51 -0.31
N SER A 57 15.60 3.43 0.24
CA SER A 57 15.39 3.24 1.68
C SER A 57 15.96 1.92 2.20
N TRP A 58 16.17 0.91 1.36
CA TRP A 58 16.90 -0.29 1.73
C TRP A 58 18.33 -0.02 2.17
N ALA A 59 18.96 1.04 1.63
CA ALA A 59 20.31 1.45 2.02
C ALA A 59 20.30 2.56 3.10
N THR A 60 19.32 3.47 3.04
CA THR A 60 19.31 4.67 3.89
C THR A 60 18.52 4.51 5.19
N ARG A 61 17.68 3.48 5.31
CA ARG A 61 16.84 3.20 6.49
C ARG A 61 17.08 1.82 7.11
N GLY A 62 18.00 1.03 6.55
CA GLY A 62 18.28 -0.31 7.05
C GLY A 62 18.71 -0.37 8.51
N ASP A 63 19.44 0.65 8.99
CA ASP A 63 19.86 0.75 10.40
C ASP A 63 18.74 1.26 11.33
N ALA A 64 17.75 1.97 10.77
CA ALA A 64 16.62 2.52 11.51
C ALA A 64 15.45 1.54 11.61
N ASP A 65 15.32 0.64 10.64
CA ASP A 65 14.28 -0.39 10.63
C ASP A 65 14.71 -1.62 11.46
N PRO A 66 14.11 -1.87 12.63
CA PRO A 66 14.50 -2.99 13.49
C PRO A 66 13.91 -4.34 13.03
N LEU A 67 13.01 -4.34 12.04
CA LEU A 67 12.23 -5.54 11.70
C LEU A 67 12.79 -6.28 10.48
N PHE A 68 13.31 -5.55 9.49
CA PHE A 68 13.69 -6.15 8.22
C PHE A 68 15.12 -5.83 7.81
N THR A 69 15.83 -6.88 7.41
CA THR A 69 17.03 -6.75 6.61
C THR A 69 16.74 -7.08 5.15
N ARG A 70 17.51 -6.49 4.23
CA ARG A 70 17.37 -6.79 2.81
C ARG A 70 17.52 -8.28 2.50
N ALA A 71 18.42 -8.98 3.18
CA ALA A 71 18.64 -10.42 2.98
C ALA A 71 17.38 -11.24 3.32
N GLN A 72 16.79 -11.00 4.50
CA GLN A 72 15.56 -11.68 4.92
C GLN A 72 14.41 -11.46 3.95
N VAL A 73 14.22 -10.21 3.49
CA VAL A 73 13.13 -9.90 2.56
C VAL A 73 13.41 -10.47 1.17
N THR A 74 14.68 -10.56 0.73
CA THR A 74 15.05 -11.23 -0.52
C THR A 74 14.58 -12.69 -0.51
N ASP A 75 14.83 -13.43 0.58
CA ASP A 75 14.41 -14.84 0.71
C ASP A 75 12.89 -14.98 0.66
N LEU A 76 12.15 -14.10 1.34
CA LEU A 76 10.69 -14.07 1.31
C LEU A 76 10.14 -13.77 -0.09
N VAL A 77 10.73 -12.80 -0.77
CA VAL A 77 10.36 -12.42 -2.14
C VAL A 77 10.61 -13.58 -3.10
N GLN A 78 11.76 -14.24 -3.01
CA GLN A 78 12.07 -15.41 -3.86
C GLN A 78 11.05 -16.54 -3.65
N ALA A 79 10.71 -16.83 -2.39
CA ALA A 79 9.70 -17.83 -2.06
C ALA A 79 8.32 -17.48 -2.62
N TYR A 80 7.91 -16.20 -2.53
CA TYR A 80 6.64 -15.72 -3.06
C TYR A 80 6.59 -15.76 -4.59
N LEU A 81 7.65 -15.32 -5.24
CA LEU A 81 7.72 -15.26 -6.70
C LEU A 81 7.79 -16.65 -7.35
N ALA A 82 8.30 -17.65 -6.66
CA ALA A 82 8.42 -19.02 -7.17
C ALA A 82 9.02 -19.11 -8.59
N GLY A 83 9.99 -18.26 -8.89
CA GLY A 83 10.66 -18.16 -10.19
C GLY A 83 10.06 -17.15 -11.19
N HIS A 84 8.96 -16.46 -10.83
CA HIS A 84 8.46 -15.37 -11.63
C HIS A 84 9.33 -14.12 -11.51
N ALA A 85 9.23 -13.21 -12.49
CA ALA A 85 10.00 -11.96 -12.51
C ALA A 85 9.59 -11.03 -11.35
N ALA A 86 10.57 -10.44 -10.69
CA ALA A 86 10.32 -9.54 -9.57
C ALA A 86 9.72 -8.19 -9.99
N ASP A 87 9.87 -7.80 -11.26
CA ASP A 87 9.29 -6.61 -11.87
C ASP A 87 7.95 -6.90 -12.59
N ASP A 88 7.40 -8.11 -12.45
CA ASP A 88 6.08 -8.43 -12.97
C ASP A 88 5.02 -7.51 -12.34
N PRO A 89 4.25 -6.72 -13.14
CA PRO A 89 3.22 -5.82 -12.64
C PRO A 89 2.09 -6.49 -11.83
N ALA A 90 1.97 -7.80 -11.90
CA ALA A 90 1.03 -8.56 -11.08
C ALA A 90 1.55 -8.79 -9.65
N ALA A 91 2.87 -8.89 -9.48
CA ALA A 91 3.52 -9.08 -8.20
C ALA A 91 4.05 -7.77 -7.60
N SER A 92 4.53 -6.87 -8.45
CA SER A 92 5.09 -5.56 -8.08
C SER A 92 4.24 -4.42 -8.65
N PRO A 93 3.25 -3.93 -7.91
CA PRO A 93 2.32 -2.90 -8.39
C PRO A 93 3.01 -1.61 -8.86
N LEU A 94 4.20 -1.33 -8.39
CA LEU A 94 5.00 -0.18 -8.87
C LEU A 94 5.21 -0.20 -10.38
N PHE A 95 5.35 -1.36 -11.00
CA PHE A 95 5.59 -1.47 -12.44
C PHE A 95 4.31 -1.51 -13.28
N ALA A 96 3.15 -1.54 -12.63
CA ALA A 96 1.85 -1.61 -13.31
C ALA A 96 1.43 -0.26 -13.94
N GLU A 97 0.48 -0.31 -14.89
CA GLU A 97 -0.29 0.86 -15.32
C GLU A 97 -1.27 1.27 -14.21
N LEU A 98 -1.22 2.52 -13.77
CA LEU A 98 -1.98 3.01 -12.62
C LEU A 98 -3.14 3.94 -13.00
N LYS A 99 -3.31 4.26 -14.27
CA LYS A 99 -4.39 5.15 -14.73
C LYS A 99 -5.77 4.56 -14.41
N GLY A 100 -6.66 5.43 -13.89
CA GLY A 100 -8.05 5.05 -13.63
C GLY A 100 -8.28 4.26 -12.34
N LEU A 101 -7.27 4.11 -11.48
CA LEU A 101 -7.46 3.48 -10.17
C LEU A 101 -8.44 4.28 -9.31
N ALA A 102 -9.21 3.58 -8.48
CA ALA A 102 -9.97 4.19 -7.42
C ALA A 102 -9.04 4.94 -6.44
N ALA A 103 -9.58 5.95 -5.77
CA ALA A 103 -8.81 6.75 -4.81
C ALA A 103 -8.21 5.90 -3.70
N PHE A 104 -6.97 6.19 -3.30
CA PHE A 104 -6.33 5.47 -2.20
C PHE A 104 -5.40 6.36 -1.38
N ARG A 105 -5.05 5.87 -0.19
CA ARG A 105 -4.06 6.49 0.71
C ARG A 105 -2.98 5.46 1.03
N VAL A 106 -1.74 5.94 1.15
CA VAL A 106 -0.62 5.14 1.62
C VAL A 106 -0.07 5.77 2.88
N HIS A 107 0.02 5.00 3.95
CA HIS A 107 0.65 5.38 5.20
C HIS A 107 1.96 4.63 5.35
N VAL A 108 3.04 5.31 5.73
CA VAL A 108 4.37 4.73 5.86
C VAL A 108 5.14 5.43 6.97
N GLY A 109 5.97 4.71 7.69
CA GLY A 109 6.91 5.28 8.66
C GLY A 109 8.11 5.95 7.98
N SER A 110 8.70 6.97 8.61
CA SER A 110 9.93 7.57 8.11
C SER A 110 11.16 6.66 8.29
N ASP A 111 11.10 5.73 9.25
CA ASP A 111 12.20 4.89 9.70
C ASP A 111 12.00 3.42 9.30
N GLU A 112 11.52 3.21 8.06
CA GLU A 112 11.37 1.86 7.51
C GLU A 112 11.96 1.72 6.10
N VAL A 113 12.37 0.49 5.76
CA VAL A 113 12.99 0.14 4.47
C VAL A 113 12.03 0.26 3.29
N LEU A 114 10.71 0.29 3.51
CA LEU A 114 9.68 0.42 2.46
C LEU A 114 9.24 1.87 2.20
N LEU A 115 9.92 2.87 2.79
CA LEU A 115 9.62 4.29 2.57
C LEU A 115 9.69 4.66 1.09
N SER A 116 10.76 4.27 0.39
CA SER A 116 10.91 4.56 -1.05
C SER A 116 9.86 3.88 -1.92
N ASP A 117 9.43 2.68 -1.55
CA ASP A 117 8.35 1.94 -2.22
C ASP A 117 7.07 2.76 -2.22
N SER A 118 6.70 3.26 -1.04
CA SER A 118 5.50 4.08 -0.82
C SER A 118 5.56 5.40 -1.56
N ILE A 119 6.71 6.11 -1.51
CA ILE A 119 6.92 7.38 -2.21
C ILE A 119 6.76 7.18 -3.72
N ARG A 120 7.55 6.27 -4.30
CA ARG A 120 7.59 6.02 -5.75
C ARG A 120 6.22 5.60 -6.31
N PHE A 121 5.51 4.76 -5.56
CA PHE A 121 4.19 4.28 -5.97
C PHE A 121 3.16 5.41 -5.99
N VAL A 122 3.09 6.23 -4.93
CA VAL A 122 2.15 7.35 -4.86
C VAL A 122 2.47 8.43 -5.88
N GLU A 123 3.74 8.77 -6.08
CA GLU A 123 4.16 9.72 -7.12
C GLU A 123 3.75 9.25 -8.52
N LYS A 124 3.97 7.97 -8.83
CA LYS A 124 3.54 7.38 -10.10
C LYS A 124 2.02 7.43 -10.28
N ALA A 125 1.26 7.09 -9.24
CA ALA A 125 -0.20 7.12 -9.28
C ALA A 125 -0.73 8.55 -9.45
N PHE A 126 -0.15 9.51 -8.73
CA PHE A 126 -0.50 10.94 -8.86
C PHE A 126 -0.22 11.46 -10.26
N ALA A 127 0.94 11.13 -10.84
CA ALA A 127 1.29 11.49 -12.23
C ALA A 127 0.34 10.86 -13.26
N ALA A 128 -0.27 9.72 -12.94
CA ALA A 128 -1.30 9.07 -13.77
C ALA A 128 -2.72 9.65 -13.56
N GLY A 129 -2.87 10.72 -12.74
CA GLY A 129 -4.14 11.38 -12.46
C GLY A 129 -5.03 10.69 -11.43
N VAL A 130 -4.47 9.81 -10.60
CA VAL A 130 -5.19 9.11 -9.53
C VAL A 130 -5.26 10.00 -8.28
N ASP A 131 -6.40 10.00 -7.57
CA ASP A 131 -6.50 10.61 -6.22
C ASP A 131 -5.74 9.72 -5.22
N ALA A 132 -4.42 9.83 -5.26
CA ALA A 132 -3.49 9.11 -4.39
C ALA A 132 -2.77 10.11 -3.47
N ARG A 133 -2.63 9.76 -2.18
CA ARG A 133 -1.86 10.57 -1.23
C ARG A 133 -0.98 9.69 -0.35
N LEU A 134 0.17 10.25 -0.01
CA LEU A 134 1.14 9.67 0.91
C LEU A 134 1.05 10.39 2.27
N GLU A 135 1.01 9.62 3.34
CA GLU A 135 1.13 10.08 4.72
C GLU A 135 2.39 9.44 5.32
N VAL A 136 3.44 10.24 5.46
CA VAL A 136 4.69 9.81 6.13
C VAL A 136 4.60 10.14 7.60
N TRP A 137 4.83 9.14 8.45
CA TRP A 137 4.75 9.24 9.90
C TRP A 137 6.14 9.28 10.50
N GLU A 138 6.53 10.45 10.98
CA GLU A 138 7.88 10.72 11.48
C GLU A 138 8.22 9.85 12.70
N GLY A 139 9.41 9.24 12.68
CA GLY A 139 9.89 8.35 13.74
C GLY A 139 9.15 7.02 13.86
N MET A 140 8.23 6.73 12.94
CA MET A 140 7.53 5.44 12.92
C MET A 140 8.28 4.43 12.07
N ILE A 141 8.30 3.18 12.56
CA ILE A 141 8.91 2.02 11.91
C ILE A 141 7.84 1.22 11.16
N HIS A 142 8.27 0.20 10.42
CA HIS A 142 7.37 -0.71 9.73
C HIS A 142 6.30 -1.32 10.66
N GLY A 143 5.06 -1.40 10.18
CA GLY A 143 3.95 -1.96 10.95
C GLY A 143 3.51 -1.11 12.15
N PHE A 144 3.82 0.19 12.18
CA PHE A 144 3.56 1.07 13.32
C PHE A 144 2.08 1.08 13.78
N LEU A 145 1.13 0.81 12.90
CA LEU A 145 -0.30 0.78 13.27
C LEU A 145 -0.66 -0.33 14.25
N VAL A 146 0.16 -1.38 14.44
CA VAL A 146 -0.09 -2.38 15.48
C VAL A 146 0.01 -1.82 16.89
N SER A 147 0.61 -0.63 17.04
CA SER A 147 0.82 0.05 18.33
C SER A 147 -0.26 1.09 18.64
N VAL A 148 -1.44 1.00 18.01
CA VAL A 148 -2.60 1.84 18.36
C VAL A 148 -2.91 1.71 19.87
N GLY A 149 -3.19 2.86 20.50
CA GLY A 149 -3.38 2.97 21.93
C GLY A 149 -2.07 3.16 22.73
N ARG A 150 -0.91 3.06 22.08
CA ARG A 150 0.40 3.19 22.74
C ARG A 150 1.24 4.32 22.16
N LEU A 151 1.20 4.51 20.83
CA LEU A 151 1.98 5.54 20.13
C LEU A 151 1.05 6.58 19.50
N GLU A 152 1.43 7.85 19.59
CA GLU A 152 0.67 8.96 19.01
C GLU A 152 0.59 8.84 17.48
N GLY A 153 1.71 8.51 16.81
CA GLY A 153 1.73 8.29 15.36
C GLY A 153 0.81 7.16 14.92
N SER A 154 0.71 6.07 15.69
CA SER A 154 -0.22 4.96 15.41
C SER A 154 -1.68 5.39 15.54
N ASN A 155 -2.01 6.16 16.58
CA ASN A 155 -3.35 6.70 16.81
C ASN A 155 -3.74 7.67 15.69
N GLY A 156 -2.82 8.59 15.33
CA GLY A 156 -2.99 9.52 14.21
C GLY A 156 -3.20 8.79 12.88
N GLY A 157 -2.38 7.78 12.60
CA GLY A 157 -2.49 6.96 11.38
C GLY A 157 -3.84 6.28 11.27
N LEU A 158 -4.31 5.62 12.33
CA LEU A 158 -5.63 5.00 12.35
C LEU A 158 -6.76 6.03 12.16
N HIS A 159 -6.63 7.20 12.79
CA HIS A 159 -7.61 8.28 12.66
C HIS A 159 -7.73 8.76 11.21
N ARG A 160 -6.60 9.09 10.56
CA ARG A 160 -6.54 9.55 9.16
C ARG A 160 -7.08 8.51 8.18
N LEU A 161 -6.71 7.24 8.38
CA LEU A 161 -7.25 6.12 7.62
C LEU A 161 -8.78 6.07 7.75
N GLY A 162 -9.29 6.17 8.98
CA GLY A 162 -10.73 6.16 9.27
C GLY A 162 -11.48 7.36 8.67
N GLU A 163 -10.89 8.56 8.68
CA GLU A 163 -11.46 9.76 8.03
C GLU A 163 -11.61 9.54 6.53
N PHE A 164 -10.53 9.10 5.86
CA PHE A 164 -10.57 8.84 4.42
C PHE A 164 -11.65 7.82 4.06
N LEU A 165 -11.69 6.69 4.75
CA LEU A 165 -12.69 5.66 4.47
C LEU A 165 -14.13 6.18 4.71
N ARG A 166 -14.36 6.90 5.80
CA ARG A 166 -15.68 7.50 6.09
C ARG A 166 -16.12 8.42 4.98
N GLU A 167 -15.27 9.32 4.49
CA GLU A 167 -15.56 10.21 3.37
C GLU A 167 -15.93 9.44 2.10
N ARG A 168 -15.32 8.29 1.87
CA ARG A 168 -15.56 7.47 0.68
C ARG A 168 -16.89 6.71 0.76
N PHE A 169 -17.41 6.43 1.96
CA PHE A 169 -18.67 5.72 2.13
C PHE A 169 -19.91 6.65 2.24
N VAL A 170 -19.73 7.93 2.52
CA VAL A 170 -20.84 8.90 2.67
C VAL A 170 -21.27 9.53 1.32
N ARG A 171 -20.46 9.42 0.28
CA ARG A 171 -20.73 10.01 -1.06
C ARG A 171 -21.57 9.12 -1.96
#